data_524f987ebca66583c43f9821a71ebad6
#
_entry.id   524f987ebca66583c43f9821a71ebad6
#
_cell.length_a   1.000
_cell.length_b   1.000
_cell.length_c   1.000
_cell.angle_alpha   90.00
_cell.angle_beta   90.00
_cell.angle_gamma   90.00
#
_symmetry.space_group_name_H-M   'P 1'
#
loop_
_entity.id
_entity.type
_entity.pdbx_description
1 polymer ?
#
loop_
_entity_poly.entity_id
_entity_poly.type
_entity_poly.pdbx_seq_one_letter_code
_entity_poly.pdbx_strand_id
1 'polypeptide(L)'
;MSSVRAFLAIPLPWQLQESIRVIQTELQASIAEARWTRPENLHLTLHFFAKIEQETLEKLKVSVLSVMGCQRSFQVEVKGLGAFPNPHRPRVIWLGLEPRGQLEQLYRATGQCLHQAGLTTDSRPYSPHLTIGRLREDKLDLSKLFSSRQQMTIEPLNVDRLILYESRLRPEGAQHIPLLTVNFDDKNTDIHNAT
;
A
#
# COMPACT_ATOMS: atom_id res chain seq x y z
N MET A 1 -10.32 -16.36 22.67
CA MET A 1 -10.29 -16.42 21.20
C MET A 1 -8.98 -15.79 20.74
N SER A 2 -8.27 -16.41 19.80
CA SER A 2 -7.03 -15.86 19.28
C SER A 2 -7.34 -14.73 18.29
N SER A 3 -6.58 -13.65 18.38
CA SER A 3 -6.69 -12.53 17.44
C SER A 3 -5.33 -12.23 16.84
N VAL A 4 -5.32 -11.72 15.62
CA VAL A 4 -4.10 -11.36 14.89
C VAL A 4 -4.16 -9.90 14.44
N ARG A 5 -2.99 -9.33 14.18
CA ARG A 5 -2.83 -8.06 13.48
C ARG A 5 -2.72 -8.38 11.99
N ALA A 6 -3.57 -7.79 11.17
CA ALA A 6 -3.61 -8.09 9.74
C ALA A 6 -3.80 -6.83 8.89
N PHE A 7 -3.56 -6.93 7.60
CA PHE A 7 -3.84 -5.85 6.65
C PHE A 7 -4.02 -6.41 5.24
N LEU A 8 -4.82 -5.73 4.45
CA LEU A 8 -5.07 -6.01 3.05
C LEU A 8 -4.26 -5.03 2.20
N ALA A 9 -3.45 -5.53 1.27
CA ALA A 9 -2.51 -4.71 0.53
C ALA A 9 -2.20 -5.23 -0.87
N ILE A 10 -1.69 -4.34 -1.72
CA ILE A 10 -1.08 -4.65 -3.01
C ILE A 10 0.44 -4.76 -2.78
N PRO A 11 1.06 -5.89 -3.11
CA PRO A 11 2.51 -6.06 -3.03
C PRO A 11 3.20 -5.26 -4.15
N LEU A 12 4.44 -4.85 -3.91
CA LEU A 12 5.24 -4.21 -4.93
C LEU A 12 6.14 -5.24 -5.64
N PRO A 13 6.30 -5.15 -6.97
CA PRO A 13 7.30 -5.94 -7.69
C PRO A 13 8.71 -5.52 -7.28
N TRP A 14 9.68 -6.43 -7.40
CA TRP A 14 11.03 -6.20 -6.92
C TRP A 14 11.73 -5.01 -7.59
N GLN A 15 11.46 -4.78 -8.88
CA GLN A 15 12.01 -3.64 -9.63
C GLN A 15 11.60 -2.31 -8.98
N LEU A 16 10.31 -2.16 -8.66
CA LEU A 16 9.80 -0.96 -7.98
C LEU A 16 10.38 -0.83 -6.57
N GLN A 17 10.57 -1.94 -5.85
CA GLN A 17 11.20 -1.93 -4.53
C GLN A 17 12.65 -1.40 -4.62
N GLU A 18 13.42 -1.79 -5.65
CA GLU A 18 14.78 -1.31 -5.87
C GLU A 18 14.82 0.19 -6.22
N SER A 19 13.91 0.66 -7.08
CA SER A 19 13.81 2.09 -7.39
C SER A 19 13.47 2.92 -6.16
N ILE A 20 12.58 2.41 -5.29
CA ILE A 20 12.29 3.05 -4.00
C ILE A 20 13.52 3.04 -3.09
N ARG A 21 14.31 1.96 -3.07
CA ARG A 21 15.54 1.87 -2.28
C ARG A 21 16.57 2.93 -2.72
N VAL A 22 16.70 3.18 -4.02
CA VAL A 22 17.56 4.26 -4.54
C VAL A 22 17.09 5.62 -3.99
N ILE A 23 15.80 5.91 -4.06
CA ILE A 23 15.23 7.15 -3.51
C ILE A 23 15.49 7.26 -2.00
N GLN A 24 15.28 6.18 -1.25
CA GLN A 24 15.55 6.15 0.19
C GLN A 24 17.04 6.48 0.48
N THR A 25 17.97 5.93 -0.31
CA THR A 25 19.41 6.19 -0.17
C THR A 25 19.75 7.66 -0.43
N GLU A 26 19.16 8.25 -1.47
CA GLU A 26 19.34 9.68 -1.75
C GLU A 26 18.78 10.57 -0.64
N LEU A 27 17.61 10.22 -0.12
CA LEU A 27 16.95 10.98 0.94
C LEU A 27 17.67 10.83 2.29
N GLN A 28 18.37 9.73 2.52
CA GLN A 28 19.08 9.47 3.78
C GLN A 28 20.15 10.53 4.08
N ALA A 29 20.76 11.11 3.05
CA ALA A 29 21.71 12.22 3.22
C ALA A 29 21.05 13.47 3.83
N SER A 30 19.77 13.70 3.55
CA SER A 30 19.02 14.86 4.03
C SER A 30 18.13 14.57 5.24
N ILE A 31 17.81 13.28 5.46
CA ILE A 31 16.86 12.82 6.49
C ILE A 31 17.48 11.62 7.25
N ALA A 32 18.59 11.90 7.95
CA ALA A 32 19.37 10.86 8.66
C ALA A 32 18.56 10.11 9.74
N GLU A 33 17.59 10.79 10.36
CA GLU A 33 16.77 10.24 11.46
C GLU A 33 15.60 9.35 11.01
N ALA A 34 15.38 9.22 9.70
CA ALA A 34 14.28 8.41 9.19
C ALA A 34 14.56 6.91 9.38
N ARG A 35 13.55 6.18 9.86
CA ARG A 35 13.51 4.74 9.77
C ARG A 35 12.91 4.37 8.42
N TRP A 36 13.76 3.96 7.50
CA TRP A 36 13.35 3.57 6.16
C TRP A 36 12.62 2.22 6.19
N THR A 37 11.58 2.12 5.37
CA THR A 37 10.85 0.86 5.19
C THR A 37 11.75 -0.11 4.42
N ARG A 38 11.91 -1.33 4.93
CA ARG A 38 12.68 -2.37 4.23
C ARG A 38 11.98 -2.75 2.93
N PRO A 39 12.73 -3.10 1.85
CA PRO A 39 12.15 -3.43 0.56
C PRO A 39 11.05 -4.47 0.64
N GLU A 40 11.25 -5.56 1.39
CA GLU A 40 10.30 -6.65 1.59
C GLU A 40 9.01 -6.23 2.32
N ASN A 41 9.02 -5.08 2.97
CA ASN A 41 7.89 -4.51 3.68
C ASN A 41 7.20 -3.37 2.92
N LEU A 42 7.68 -3.03 1.72
CA LEU A 42 7.04 -2.03 0.87
C LEU A 42 5.75 -2.61 0.26
N HIS A 43 4.65 -1.91 0.45
CA HIS A 43 3.33 -2.29 -0.07
C HIS A 43 2.39 -1.09 -0.14
N LEU A 44 1.34 -1.18 -0.94
CA LEU A 44 0.21 -0.26 -0.90
C LEU A 44 -0.86 -0.83 0.03
N THR A 45 -1.03 -0.21 1.19
CA THR A 45 -2.09 -0.61 2.14
C THR A 45 -3.46 -0.18 1.64
N LEU A 46 -4.43 -1.10 1.63
CA LEU A 46 -5.84 -0.80 1.45
C LEU A 46 -6.53 -0.71 2.82
N HIS A 47 -6.53 -1.77 3.62
CA HIS A 47 -7.17 -1.80 4.93
C HIS A 47 -6.25 -2.39 5.98
N PHE A 48 -6.30 -1.85 7.18
CA PHE A 48 -5.47 -2.27 8.30
C PHE A 48 -6.33 -2.64 9.52
N PHE A 49 -6.01 -3.78 10.14
CA PHE A 49 -6.68 -4.31 11.32
C PHE A 49 -5.68 -4.46 12.46
N ALA A 50 -5.75 -3.58 13.45
CA ALA A 50 -4.89 -3.68 14.63
C ALA A 50 -5.13 -5.00 15.40
N LYS A 51 -6.38 -5.48 15.36
CA LYS A 51 -6.85 -6.73 15.96
C LYS A 51 -8.03 -7.25 15.15
N ILE A 52 -7.94 -8.50 14.69
CA ILE A 52 -9.04 -9.22 14.03
C ILE A 52 -9.12 -10.63 14.63
N GLU A 53 -10.32 -11.05 15.03
CA GLU A 53 -10.56 -12.39 15.57
C GLU A 53 -10.48 -13.43 14.45
N GLN A 54 -10.03 -14.65 14.76
CA GLN A 54 -9.78 -15.70 13.77
C GLN A 54 -11.03 -16.05 12.95
N GLU A 55 -12.21 -16.10 13.58
CA GLU A 55 -13.46 -16.38 12.86
C GLU A 55 -13.80 -15.27 11.84
N THR A 56 -13.63 -14.01 12.22
CA THR A 56 -13.85 -12.86 11.34
C THR A 56 -12.82 -12.83 10.20
N LEU A 57 -11.58 -13.20 10.47
CA LEU A 57 -10.52 -13.34 9.48
C LEU A 57 -10.89 -14.37 8.40
N GLU A 58 -11.44 -15.53 8.78
CA GLU A 58 -11.87 -16.55 7.82
C GLU A 58 -13.07 -16.06 6.97
N LYS A 59 -14.05 -15.38 7.58
CA LYS A 59 -15.14 -14.72 6.85
C LYS A 59 -14.63 -13.70 5.84
N LEU A 60 -13.62 -12.90 6.24
CA LEU A 60 -13.00 -11.91 5.36
C LEU A 60 -12.31 -12.58 4.17
N LYS A 61 -11.56 -13.68 4.39
CA LYS A 61 -10.94 -14.43 3.29
C LYS A 61 -11.96 -14.89 2.25
N VAL A 62 -13.07 -15.48 2.70
CA VAL A 62 -14.14 -15.94 1.81
C VAL A 62 -14.74 -14.78 1.02
N SER A 63 -15.07 -13.66 1.68
CA SER A 63 -15.63 -12.50 1.05
C SER A 63 -14.68 -11.87 0.02
N VAL A 64 -13.39 -11.74 0.35
CA VAL A 64 -12.36 -11.21 -0.56
C VAL A 64 -12.21 -12.09 -1.79
N LEU A 65 -12.15 -13.41 -1.65
CA LEU A 65 -12.09 -14.36 -2.78
C LEU A 65 -13.32 -14.22 -3.70
N SER A 66 -14.50 -14.13 -3.11
CA SER A 66 -15.77 -14.05 -3.86
C SER A 66 -15.88 -12.78 -4.69
N VAL A 67 -15.45 -11.62 -4.14
CA VAL A 67 -15.64 -10.32 -4.79
C VAL A 67 -14.46 -9.96 -5.70
N MET A 68 -13.23 -10.34 -5.32
CA MET A 68 -12.02 -9.92 -6.03
C MET A 68 -11.58 -10.89 -7.13
N GLY A 69 -12.13 -12.09 -7.20
CA GLY A 69 -11.76 -13.10 -8.22
C GLY A 69 -12.03 -12.68 -9.67
N CYS A 70 -12.89 -11.67 -9.90
CA CYS A 70 -13.18 -11.10 -11.22
C CYS A 70 -12.61 -9.68 -11.38
N GLN A 71 -11.80 -9.20 -10.44
CA GLN A 71 -11.15 -7.90 -10.55
C GLN A 71 -10.14 -7.92 -11.70
N ARG A 72 -10.15 -6.88 -12.54
CA ARG A 72 -9.15 -6.72 -13.59
C ARG A 72 -7.90 -6.04 -13.06
N SER A 73 -6.74 -6.45 -13.58
CA SER A 73 -5.49 -5.75 -13.37
C SER A 73 -5.50 -4.36 -13.99
N PHE A 74 -4.76 -3.44 -13.39
CA PHE A 74 -4.58 -2.08 -13.89
C PHE A 74 -3.22 -1.53 -13.45
N GLN A 75 -2.81 -0.41 -14.05
CA GLN A 75 -1.54 0.22 -13.76
C GLN A 75 -1.76 1.62 -13.19
N VAL A 76 -0.90 2.02 -12.25
CA VAL A 76 -0.84 3.37 -11.69
C VAL A 76 0.59 3.89 -11.69
N GLU A 77 0.75 5.18 -11.93
CA GLU A 77 2.05 5.84 -11.84
C GLU A 77 2.43 6.04 -10.36
N VAL A 78 3.71 5.84 -10.06
CA VAL A 78 4.29 6.22 -8.77
C VAL A 78 4.93 7.58 -8.94
N LYS A 79 4.32 8.61 -8.31
CA LYS A 79 4.66 10.01 -8.57
C LYS A 79 4.69 10.87 -7.32
N GLY A 80 5.78 11.61 -7.19
CA GLY A 80 5.95 12.65 -6.17
C GLY A 80 6.20 12.12 -4.76
N LEU A 81 6.84 12.95 -3.96
CA LEU A 81 7.08 12.75 -2.53
C LEU A 81 6.10 13.55 -1.70
N GLY A 82 5.72 12.98 -0.57
CA GLY A 82 4.90 13.67 0.40
C GLY A 82 5.11 13.18 1.83
N ALA A 83 4.42 13.82 2.76
CA ALA A 83 4.45 13.42 4.17
C ALA A 83 3.10 13.57 4.85
N PHE A 84 2.87 12.70 5.85
CA PHE A 84 1.80 12.88 6.80
C PHE A 84 2.35 13.32 8.15
N PRO A 85 1.63 14.20 8.88
CA PRO A 85 0.42 14.91 8.47
C PRO A 85 0.66 15.95 7.36
N ASN A 86 1.86 16.53 7.26
CA ASN A 86 2.28 17.47 6.23
C ASN A 86 3.82 17.57 6.18
N PRO A 87 4.42 18.18 5.13
CA PRO A 87 5.88 18.28 4.99
C PRO A 87 6.58 19.16 6.03
N HIS A 88 5.87 20.08 6.70
CA HIS A 88 6.46 20.93 7.76
C HIS A 88 6.64 20.20 9.09
N ARG A 89 5.87 19.13 9.31
CA ARG A 89 5.90 18.29 10.51
C ARG A 89 5.75 16.81 10.13
N PRO A 90 6.69 16.27 9.37
CA PRO A 90 6.55 14.93 8.80
C PRO A 90 6.70 13.85 9.87
N ARG A 91 5.82 12.85 9.82
CA ARG A 91 5.90 11.60 10.59
C ARG A 91 6.02 10.38 9.69
N VAL A 92 5.41 10.45 8.51
CA VAL A 92 5.43 9.40 7.50
C VAL A 92 5.84 10.01 6.19
N ILE A 93 6.88 9.46 5.57
CA ILE A 93 7.33 9.84 4.22
C ILE A 93 6.76 8.82 3.24
N TRP A 94 6.20 9.30 2.15
CA TRP A 94 5.52 8.46 1.18
C TRP A 94 5.72 8.90 -0.27
N LEU A 95 5.52 7.96 -1.19
CA LEU A 95 5.37 8.21 -2.62
C LEU A 95 3.88 8.18 -3.00
N GLY A 96 3.47 9.13 -3.84
CA GLY A 96 2.09 9.21 -4.34
C GLY A 96 1.81 8.21 -5.45
N LEU A 97 0.52 8.02 -5.74
CA LEU A 97 0.01 7.12 -6.78
C LEU A 97 -1.07 7.83 -7.58
N GLU A 98 -0.97 7.80 -8.92
CA GLU A 98 -1.90 8.46 -9.84
C GLU A 98 -2.13 7.60 -11.11
N PRO A 99 -3.33 7.61 -11.73
CA PRO A 99 -4.55 8.22 -11.23
C PRO A 99 -5.16 7.44 -10.05
N ARG A 100 -5.83 8.16 -9.14
CA ARG A 100 -6.36 7.55 -7.90
C ARG A 100 -7.66 6.77 -8.08
N GLY A 101 -8.43 7.08 -9.13
CA GLY A 101 -9.80 6.59 -9.29
C GLY A 101 -9.96 5.07 -9.22
N GLN A 102 -9.09 4.30 -9.88
CA GLN A 102 -9.12 2.83 -9.85
C GLN A 102 -8.71 2.28 -8.47
N LEU A 103 -7.75 2.91 -7.79
CA LEU A 103 -7.37 2.55 -6.41
C LEU A 103 -8.50 2.83 -5.42
N GLU A 104 -9.23 3.94 -5.59
CA GLU A 104 -10.39 4.25 -4.75
C GLU A 104 -11.55 3.30 -5.01
N GLN A 105 -11.74 2.85 -6.26
CA GLN A 105 -12.73 1.82 -6.60
C GLN A 105 -12.37 0.49 -5.94
N LEU A 106 -11.10 0.08 -6.02
CA LEU A 106 -10.60 -1.14 -5.37
C LEU A 106 -10.74 -1.05 -3.84
N TYR A 107 -10.41 0.10 -3.25
CA TYR A 107 -10.59 0.34 -1.81
C TYR A 107 -12.06 0.21 -1.40
N ARG A 108 -13.00 0.77 -2.16
CA ARG A 108 -14.45 0.66 -1.89
C ARG A 108 -14.95 -0.79 -2.05
N ALA A 109 -14.52 -1.48 -3.10
CA ALA A 109 -14.90 -2.88 -3.33
C ALA A 109 -14.39 -3.79 -2.20
N THR A 110 -13.13 -3.63 -1.80
CA THR A 110 -12.59 -4.36 -0.62
C THR A 110 -13.26 -3.95 0.68
N GLY A 111 -13.68 -2.69 0.82
CA GLY A 111 -14.49 -2.21 1.95
C GLY A 111 -15.84 -2.92 2.07
N GLN A 112 -16.49 -3.25 0.94
CA GLN A 112 -17.70 -4.08 0.94
C GLN A 112 -17.43 -5.49 1.47
N CYS A 113 -16.27 -6.09 1.11
CA CYS A 113 -15.87 -7.39 1.67
C CYS A 113 -15.71 -7.32 3.20
N LEU A 114 -15.17 -6.21 3.71
CA LEU A 114 -15.05 -5.99 5.15
C LEU A 114 -16.42 -5.97 5.83
N HIS A 115 -17.37 -5.21 5.27
CA HIS A 115 -18.74 -5.14 5.82
C HIS A 115 -19.42 -6.50 5.82
N GLN A 116 -19.27 -7.30 4.77
CA GLN A 116 -19.79 -8.67 4.71
C GLN A 116 -19.20 -9.58 5.80
N ALA A 117 -17.92 -9.34 6.16
CA ALA A 117 -17.25 -10.05 7.25
C ALA A 117 -17.56 -9.49 8.64
N GLY A 118 -18.39 -8.45 8.77
CA GLY A 118 -18.73 -7.80 10.03
C GLY A 118 -17.66 -6.81 10.52
N LEU A 119 -16.79 -6.32 9.63
CA LEU A 119 -15.76 -5.33 9.94
C LEU A 119 -16.19 -3.93 9.45
N THR A 120 -15.64 -2.89 10.06
CA THR A 120 -15.81 -1.50 9.64
C THR A 120 -14.57 -1.01 8.89
N THR A 121 -14.79 -0.12 7.92
CA THR A 121 -13.70 0.62 7.26
C THR A 121 -13.27 1.82 8.10
N ASP A 122 -12.06 2.32 7.86
CA ASP A 122 -11.62 3.61 8.41
C ASP A 122 -12.56 4.72 7.92
N SER A 123 -12.94 5.62 8.81
CA SER A 123 -13.81 6.76 8.50
C SER A 123 -13.09 7.89 7.75
N ARG A 124 -11.76 7.87 7.73
CA ARG A 124 -10.96 8.88 7.03
C ARG A 124 -10.97 8.62 5.52
N PRO A 125 -10.93 9.68 4.69
CA PRO A 125 -10.78 9.53 3.25
C PRO A 125 -9.55 8.68 2.91
N TYR A 126 -9.72 7.72 2.01
CA TYR A 126 -8.60 6.92 1.51
C TYR A 126 -7.64 7.80 0.70
N SER A 127 -6.38 7.77 1.07
CA SER A 127 -5.29 8.43 0.35
C SER A 127 -4.24 7.39 -0.04
N PRO A 128 -4.26 6.89 -1.28
CA PRO A 128 -3.31 5.88 -1.73
C PRO A 128 -1.89 6.41 -1.69
N HIS A 129 -1.00 5.68 -1.01
CA HIS A 129 0.40 6.07 -0.87
C HIS A 129 1.28 4.86 -0.54
N LEU A 130 2.55 4.92 -0.96
CA LEU A 130 3.58 3.95 -0.57
C LEU A 130 4.40 4.53 0.56
N THR A 131 4.27 4.01 1.77
CA THR A 131 5.10 4.45 2.90
C THR A 131 6.54 3.98 2.70
N ILE A 132 7.48 4.93 2.52
CA ILE A 132 8.90 4.64 2.33
C ILE A 132 9.76 4.91 3.57
N GLY A 133 9.25 5.68 4.54
CA GLY A 133 9.99 5.99 5.76
C GLY A 133 9.10 6.58 6.86
N ARG A 134 9.62 6.54 8.09
CA ARG A 134 8.95 7.11 9.27
C ARG A 134 9.96 7.86 10.13
N LEU A 135 9.53 9.00 10.66
CA LEU A 135 10.28 9.82 11.60
C LEU A 135 9.75 9.62 13.02
N ARG A 136 10.63 9.59 13.99
CA ARG A 136 10.26 9.53 15.41
C ARG A 136 9.74 10.87 15.90
N GLU A 137 10.38 11.94 15.46
CA GLU A 137 10.08 13.32 15.82
C GLU A 137 9.61 14.12 14.59
N ASP A 138 8.80 15.14 14.82
CA ASP A 138 8.22 16.00 13.79
C ASP A 138 8.93 17.38 13.70
N LYS A 139 10.22 17.40 13.98
CA LYS A 139 11.01 18.65 14.05
C LYS A 139 11.60 19.11 12.71
N LEU A 140 11.53 18.26 11.68
CA LEU A 140 12.09 18.57 10.37
C LEU A 140 11.05 19.28 9.48
N ASP A 141 11.49 20.32 8.77
CA ASP A 141 10.72 20.89 7.66
C ASP A 141 11.29 20.36 6.34
N LEU A 142 10.52 19.51 5.68
CA LEU A 142 10.86 18.88 4.39
C LEU A 142 10.12 19.52 3.21
N SER A 143 9.44 20.66 3.40
CA SER A 143 8.61 21.28 2.38
C SER A 143 9.37 21.62 1.10
N LYS A 144 10.55 22.21 1.21
CA LYS A 144 11.41 22.57 0.05
C LYS A 144 11.91 21.32 -0.68
N LEU A 145 12.35 20.30 0.07
CA LEU A 145 12.84 19.04 -0.49
C LEU A 145 11.74 18.32 -1.26
N PHE A 146 10.52 18.28 -0.73
CA PHE A 146 9.42 17.59 -1.38
C PHE A 146 8.84 18.38 -2.55
N SER A 147 8.77 19.71 -2.45
CA SER A 147 8.35 20.56 -3.56
C SER A 147 9.21 20.38 -4.81
N SER A 148 10.53 20.24 -4.65
CA SER A 148 11.44 19.99 -5.77
C SER A 148 11.27 18.59 -6.41
N ARG A 149 10.59 17.67 -5.74
CA ARG A 149 10.39 16.27 -6.18
C ARG A 149 8.93 15.90 -6.44
N GLN A 150 8.02 16.87 -6.53
CA GLN A 150 6.60 16.63 -6.81
C GLN A 150 6.33 15.98 -8.17
N GLN A 151 7.18 16.25 -9.16
CA GLN A 151 7.08 15.68 -10.52
C GLN A 151 7.96 14.44 -10.72
N MET A 152 8.65 13.98 -9.68
CA MET A 152 9.45 12.77 -9.75
C MET A 152 8.54 11.58 -10.04
N THR A 153 8.89 10.80 -11.05
CA THR A 153 8.22 9.54 -11.40
C THR A 153 9.24 8.41 -11.40
N ILE A 154 8.79 7.23 -11.05
CA ILE A 154 9.53 5.98 -11.16
C ILE A 154 8.68 4.95 -11.89
N GLU A 155 9.12 3.70 -11.93
CA GLU A 155 8.37 2.62 -12.56
C GLU A 155 6.94 2.57 -12.03
N PRO A 156 5.96 2.36 -12.92
CA PRO A 156 4.57 2.24 -12.52
C PRO A 156 4.32 0.97 -11.71
N LEU A 157 3.31 1.01 -10.85
CA LEU A 157 2.83 -0.15 -10.12
C LEU A 157 1.75 -0.86 -10.93
N ASN A 158 1.98 -2.11 -11.29
CA ASN A 158 0.94 -3.01 -11.77
C ASN A 158 0.15 -3.56 -10.57
N VAL A 159 -1.13 -3.25 -10.55
CA VAL A 159 -2.08 -3.75 -9.54
C VAL A 159 -2.71 -5.01 -10.10
N ASP A 160 -2.04 -6.15 -9.92
CA ASP A 160 -2.39 -7.45 -10.49
C ASP A 160 -2.85 -8.47 -9.46
N ARG A 161 -2.75 -8.14 -8.18
CA ARG A 161 -3.14 -9.03 -7.07
C ARG A 161 -3.32 -8.26 -5.78
N LEU A 162 -4.00 -8.91 -4.88
CA LEU A 162 -4.28 -8.47 -3.53
C LEU A 162 -3.82 -9.54 -2.55
N ILE A 163 -3.19 -9.12 -1.45
CA ILE A 163 -2.75 -10.05 -0.41
C ILE A 163 -3.27 -9.60 0.95
N LEU A 164 -3.87 -10.54 1.67
CA LEU A 164 -4.16 -10.39 3.09
C LEU A 164 -2.96 -10.90 3.88
N TYR A 165 -2.33 -10.03 4.64
CA TYR A 165 -1.16 -10.34 5.45
C TYR A 165 -1.48 -10.39 6.94
N GLU A 166 -0.87 -11.32 7.65
CA GLU A 166 -0.63 -11.19 9.09
C GLU A 166 0.61 -10.33 9.31
N SER A 167 0.54 -9.41 10.27
CA SER A 167 1.68 -8.56 10.66
C SER A 167 2.19 -8.96 12.04
N ARG A 168 3.32 -9.65 12.10
CA ARG A 168 3.99 -9.99 13.36
C ARG A 168 5.05 -8.95 13.69
N LEU A 169 4.93 -8.35 14.85
CA LEU A 169 5.95 -7.42 15.35
C LEU A 169 7.11 -8.20 15.93
N ARG A 170 8.33 -7.95 15.44
CA ARG A 170 9.57 -8.54 15.91
C ARG A 170 10.53 -7.43 16.36
N PRO A 171 11.51 -7.70 17.21
CA PRO A 171 12.54 -6.72 17.58
C PRO A 171 13.23 -6.12 16.36
N GLU A 172 13.45 -6.93 15.31
CA GLU A 172 14.13 -6.54 14.06
C GLU A 172 13.22 -5.77 13.10
N GLY A 173 11.91 -5.69 13.37
CA GLY A 173 10.90 -5.04 12.53
C GLY A 173 9.65 -5.90 12.31
N ALA A 174 8.70 -5.37 11.55
CA ALA A 174 7.51 -6.12 11.19
C ALA A 174 7.83 -7.22 10.18
N GLN A 175 7.31 -8.42 10.41
CA GLN A 175 7.30 -9.54 9.49
C GLN A 175 5.88 -9.68 8.92
N HIS A 176 5.75 -9.70 7.60
CA HIS A 176 4.48 -9.84 6.91
C HIS A 176 4.36 -11.25 6.36
N ILE A 177 3.34 -11.98 6.81
CA ILE A 177 3.08 -13.37 6.43
C ILE A 177 1.81 -13.40 5.58
N PRO A 178 1.86 -13.84 4.31
CA PRO A 178 0.67 -13.92 3.48
C PRO A 178 -0.29 -14.99 4.00
N LEU A 179 -1.55 -14.60 4.20
CA LEU A 179 -2.65 -15.49 4.63
C LEU A 179 -3.58 -15.85 3.48
N LEU A 180 -3.69 -14.96 2.48
CA LEU A 180 -4.49 -15.15 1.28
C LEU A 180 -3.89 -14.30 0.17
N THR A 181 -3.75 -14.86 -1.04
CA THR A 181 -3.43 -14.14 -2.27
C THR A 181 -4.57 -14.31 -3.26
N VAL A 182 -5.04 -13.19 -3.84
CA VAL A 182 -6.04 -13.18 -4.90
C VAL A 182 -5.42 -12.49 -6.11
N ASN A 183 -5.22 -13.22 -7.20
CA ASN A 183 -4.75 -12.66 -8.46
C ASN A 183 -5.93 -12.05 -9.22
N PHE A 184 -5.67 -10.95 -9.92
CA PHE A 184 -6.65 -10.28 -10.77
C PHE A 184 -6.55 -10.83 -12.19
N ASP A 185 -7.67 -10.73 -12.95
CA ASP A 185 -7.69 -11.21 -14.33
C ASP A 185 -6.86 -10.31 -15.25
N ASP A 186 -5.91 -10.92 -15.95
CA ASP A 186 -5.02 -10.27 -16.94
C ASP A 186 -5.65 -10.17 -18.33
N LYS A 187 -6.97 -10.22 -18.49
CA LYS A 187 -7.60 -10.08 -19.80
C LYS A 187 -7.47 -8.67 -20.36
N ASN A 188 -6.22 -8.25 -20.60
CA ASN A 188 -5.89 -7.26 -21.61
C ASN A 188 -5.61 -8.01 -22.93
N THR A 189 -6.63 -8.72 -23.45
CA THR A 189 -6.57 -9.21 -24.83
C THR A 189 -7.10 -8.07 -25.67
N ASP A 190 -6.20 -7.28 -26.25
CA ASP A 190 -6.44 -6.41 -27.37
C ASP A 190 -7.34 -7.13 -28.39
N ILE A 191 -8.59 -6.69 -28.48
CA ILE A 191 -9.37 -6.90 -29.69
C ILE A 191 -8.84 -5.90 -30.73
N HIS A 192 -7.59 -6.13 -31.15
CA HIS A 192 -7.10 -5.67 -32.43
C HIS A 192 -6.98 -6.91 -33.30
N ASN A 193 -8.11 -7.30 -33.89
CA ASN A 193 -8.01 -7.97 -35.18
C ASN A 193 -9.28 -7.80 -36.03
N ALA A 194 -8.94 -7.31 -37.18
CA ALA A 194 -9.47 -7.67 -38.50
C ALA A 194 -10.71 -6.91 -38.96
N THR A 195 -10.54 -5.91 -39.76
CA THR A 195 -10.69 -6.14 -41.24
C THR A 195 -9.89 -5.07 -41.98
#